data_39e8701ff72465924aa5ae40139e38e5
#
_entry.id   39e8701ff72465924aa5ae40139e38e5
#
_cell.length_a   1.000
_cell.length_b   1.000
_cell.length_c   1.000
_cell.angle_alpha   90.00
_cell.angle_beta   90.00
_cell.angle_gamma   90.00
#
_symmetry.space_group_name_H-M   'P 1'
#
loop_
_entity.id
_entity.type
_entity.pdbx_description
1 polymer ?
#
loop_
_entity_poly.entity_id
_entity_poly.type
_entity_poly.pdbx_seq_one_letter_code
_entity_poly.pdbx_strand_id
1 'polypeptide(L)'
;STGRAQRGAEIREDFVFRQFLHRPDGGAFVVAEDYEMQVVTTQTRNGQVTNYYYYYNDIIAFGISDTGEIEWSGHVPKRQFSKNDGGRASGYLPVVDGKQLHLIFNDHRANTKKFGVRRPNIMRNANTSQVVAVTITAEAEMLYTPLYMNAKEKVLTLPKRSASNERIQGEAVLYSFRKNKVQFGSLLRQHP
;
A
#
# COMPACT_ATOMS: atom_id res chain seq x y z
N SER A 1 21.88 16.63 9.30
CA SER A 1 22.31 15.43 10.02
C SER A 1 22.24 14.26 9.05
N THR A 2 23.38 13.76 8.65
CA THR A 2 23.61 12.65 7.75
C THR A 2 22.96 11.39 8.30
N GLY A 3 21.87 10.94 7.66
CA GLY A 3 21.26 9.65 7.93
C GLY A 3 22.25 8.53 7.59
N ARG A 4 22.74 7.84 8.62
CA ARG A 4 23.51 6.61 8.48
C ARG A 4 22.67 5.60 7.71
N ALA A 5 23.20 5.12 6.59
CA ALA A 5 22.75 3.89 5.98
C ALA A 5 22.72 2.80 7.06
N GLN A 6 21.56 2.32 7.45
CA GLN A 6 21.44 1.19 8.35
C GLN A 6 21.96 -0.03 7.60
N ARG A 7 22.99 -0.68 8.17
CA ARG A 7 23.41 -2.03 7.79
C ARG A 7 22.18 -2.91 7.72
N GLY A 8 22.08 -3.70 6.65
CA GLY A 8 20.94 -4.51 6.27
C GLY A 8 20.13 -5.05 7.45
N ALA A 9 18.95 -4.51 7.64
CA ALA A 9 17.95 -5.16 8.45
C ALA A 9 17.59 -6.47 7.71
N GLU A 10 17.74 -7.60 8.37
CA GLU A 10 17.20 -8.86 7.84
C GLU A 10 15.75 -8.65 7.50
N ILE A 11 15.41 -8.79 6.23
CA ILE A 11 14.01 -8.80 5.77
C ILE A 11 13.44 -10.10 6.32
N ARG A 12 12.40 -10.01 7.14
CA ARG A 12 11.72 -11.18 7.69
C ARG A 12 11.15 -12.01 6.53
N GLU A 13 11.07 -13.34 6.71
CA GLU A 13 10.55 -14.29 5.72
C GLU A 13 9.12 -13.97 5.24
N ASP A 14 8.36 -13.18 6.01
CA ASP A 14 6.98 -12.79 5.71
C ASP A 14 6.84 -11.74 4.59
N PHE A 15 7.95 -11.12 4.15
CA PHE A 15 7.90 -10.16 3.05
C PHE A 15 7.81 -10.86 1.69
N VAL A 16 6.72 -10.56 0.99
CA VAL A 16 6.48 -11.05 -0.37
C VAL A 16 6.81 -9.93 -1.35
N PHE A 17 7.75 -10.17 -2.27
CA PHE A 17 8.00 -9.26 -3.38
C PHE A 17 6.75 -9.20 -4.27
N ARG A 18 6.18 -8.02 -4.42
CA ARG A 18 4.93 -7.80 -5.14
C ARG A 18 5.15 -7.27 -6.54
N GLN A 19 6.07 -6.33 -6.69
CA GLN A 19 6.19 -5.57 -7.93
C GLN A 19 7.62 -5.14 -8.20
N PHE A 20 7.93 -5.16 -9.50
CA PHE A 20 9.09 -4.52 -10.11
C PHE A 20 8.57 -3.48 -11.09
N LEU A 21 8.84 -2.21 -10.87
CA LEU A 21 8.27 -1.09 -11.59
C LEU A 21 9.36 -0.34 -12.32
N HIS A 22 9.27 -0.24 -13.62
CA HIS A 22 10.24 0.50 -14.42
C HIS A 22 10.10 2.00 -14.22
N ARG A 23 11.24 2.68 -14.17
CA ARG A 23 11.36 4.14 -14.18
C ARG A 23 11.76 4.63 -15.57
N PRO A 24 11.38 5.86 -15.98
CA PRO A 24 11.74 6.41 -17.29
C PRO A 24 13.21 6.63 -17.49
N ASP A 25 13.97 6.82 -16.40
CA ASP A 25 15.42 7.02 -16.43
C ASP A 25 16.22 5.72 -16.57
N GLY A 26 15.55 4.60 -16.80
CA GLY A 26 16.15 3.27 -16.91
C GLY A 26 16.30 2.52 -15.60
N GLY A 27 16.07 3.17 -14.46
CA GLY A 27 16.04 2.55 -13.14
C GLY A 27 14.74 1.81 -12.86
N ALA A 28 14.56 1.37 -11.60
CA ALA A 28 13.38 0.64 -11.17
C ALA A 28 13.02 0.90 -9.71
N PHE A 29 11.76 0.61 -9.36
CA PHE A 29 11.37 0.40 -7.97
C PHE A 29 11.01 -1.06 -7.73
N VAL A 30 11.48 -1.60 -6.61
CA VAL A 30 11.09 -2.93 -6.12
C VAL A 30 10.30 -2.75 -4.84
N VAL A 31 9.13 -3.38 -4.76
CA VAL A 31 8.24 -3.24 -3.61
C VAL A 31 7.88 -4.61 -3.05
N ALA A 32 8.08 -4.78 -1.76
CA ALA A 32 7.71 -5.95 -0.99
C ALA A 32 6.71 -5.58 0.12
N GLU A 33 5.80 -6.48 0.44
CA GLU A 33 4.77 -6.30 1.46
C GLU A 33 4.82 -7.47 2.46
N ASP A 34 4.81 -7.16 3.74
CA ASP A 34 4.62 -8.16 4.81
C ASP A 34 3.15 -8.64 4.72
N TYR A 35 2.99 -9.88 4.26
CA TYR A 35 1.70 -10.50 4.02
C TYR A 35 1.61 -11.87 4.68
N GLU A 36 0.55 -12.07 5.44
CA GLU A 36 0.24 -13.35 6.06
C GLU A 36 -1.23 -13.71 5.85
N MET A 37 -1.51 -14.98 5.57
CA MET A 37 -2.85 -15.54 5.57
C MET A 37 -2.90 -16.73 6.54
N GLN A 38 -3.79 -16.62 7.53
CA GLN A 38 -4.04 -17.71 8.49
C GLN A 38 -5.38 -18.37 8.19
N VAL A 39 -5.40 -19.71 8.20
CA VAL A 39 -6.61 -20.51 8.05
C VAL A 39 -6.88 -21.21 9.38
N VAL A 40 -8.03 -20.94 9.99
CA VAL A 40 -8.44 -21.53 11.27
C VAL A 40 -9.73 -22.29 11.07
N THR A 41 -9.67 -23.63 11.26
CA THR A 41 -10.85 -24.49 11.24
C THR A 41 -11.23 -24.87 12.67
N THR A 42 -12.49 -24.62 13.01
CA THR A 42 -13.04 -24.90 14.34
C THR A 42 -14.21 -25.88 14.22
N GLN A 43 -14.20 -26.93 15.04
CA GLN A 43 -15.35 -27.82 15.17
C GLN A 43 -16.43 -27.16 16.02
N THR A 44 -17.66 -27.08 15.48
CA THR A 44 -18.85 -26.58 16.19
C THR A 44 -19.90 -27.66 16.33
N ARG A 45 -20.96 -27.42 17.07
CA ARG A 45 -22.10 -28.36 17.16
C ARG A 45 -22.78 -28.63 15.82
N ASN A 46 -22.70 -27.66 14.90
CA ASN A 46 -23.36 -27.68 13.59
C ASN A 46 -22.41 -28.06 12.45
N GLY A 47 -21.22 -28.60 12.76
CA GLY A 47 -20.21 -28.99 11.79
C GLY A 47 -18.94 -28.15 11.88
N GLN A 48 -18.12 -28.23 10.85
CA GLN A 48 -16.85 -27.51 10.75
C GLN A 48 -17.03 -26.11 10.18
N VAL A 49 -16.38 -25.12 10.80
CA VAL A 49 -16.32 -23.73 10.30
C VAL A 49 -14.88 -23.35 10.05
N THR A 50 -14.57 -22.99 8.80
CA THR A 50 -13.23 -22.50 8.42
C THR A 50 -13.26 -20.98 8.24
N ASN A 51 -12.34 -20.29 8.88
CA ASN A 51 -12.16 -18.86 8.77
C ASN A 51 -10.79 -18.55 8.18
N TYR A 52 -10.77 -17.56 7.28
CA TYR A 52 -9.58 -17.03 6.63
C TYR A 52 -9.29 -15.64 7.19
N TYR A 53 -8.08 -15.44 7.71
CA TYR A 53 -7.61 -14.19 8.26
C TYR A 53 -6.49 -13.64 7.39
N TYR A 54 -6.62 -12.39 6.94
CA TYR A 54 -5.69 -11.75 6.03
C TYR A 54 -5.02 -10.57 6.73
N TYR A 55 -3.70 -10.57 6.74
CA TYR A 55 -2.86 -9.50 7.27
C TYR A 55 -2.02 -8.94 6.13
N TYR A 56 -2.15 -7.63 5.90
CA TYR A 56 -1.34 -6.87 4.94
C TYR A 56 -0.68 -5.76 5.73
N ASN A 57 0.58 -5.97 6.09
CA ASN A 57 1.31 -5.11 7.00
C ASN A 57 2.30 -4.22 6.25
N ASP A 58 3.44 -3.96 6.85
CA ASP A 58 4.44 -3.02 6.40
C ASP A 58 4.85 -3.24 4.94
N ILE A 59 5.25 -2.15 4.28
CA ILE A 59 5.80 -2.18 2.93
C ILE A 59 7.27 -1.79 3.01
N ILE A 60 8.13 -2.51 2.27
CA ILE A 60 9.50 -2.12 2.00
C ILE A 60 9.62 -1.81 0.51
N ALA A 61 10.22 -0.67 0.19
CA ALA A 61 10.49 -0.26 -1.18
C ALA A 61 11.98 0.04 -1.37
N PHE A 62 12.47 -0.24 -2.57
CA PHE A 62 13.84 0.04 -2.99
C PHE A 62 13.81 0.84 -4.28
N GLY A 63 14.61 1.90 -4.36
CA GLY A 63 14.97 2.55 -5.61
C GLY A 63 16.25 1.93 -6.14
N ILE A 64 16.22 1.52 -7.42
CA ILE A 64 17.37 0.91 -8.11
C ILE A 64 17.73 1.79 -9.29
N SER A 65 19.02 2.11 -9.47
CA SER A 65 19.54 2.87 -10.60
C SER A 65 19.45 2.07 -11.91
N ASP A 66 19.71 2.72 -13.03
CA ASP A 66 19.87 2.10 -14.35
C ASP A 66 21.07 1.16 -14.43
N THR A 67 22.06 1.31 -13.52
CA THR A 67 23.21 0.41 -13.38
C THR A 67 22.95 -0.79 -12.47
N GLY A 68 21.75 -0.86 -11.84
CA GLY A 68 21.37 -1.94 -10.93
C GLY A 68 21.76 -1.73 -9.46
N GLU A 69 22.27 -0.54 -9.10
CA GLU A 69 22.64 -0.22 -7.72
C GLU A 69 21.44 0.24 -6.91
N ILE A 70 21.39 -0.10 -5.62
CA ILE A 70 20.34 0.39 -4.71
C ILE A 70 20.63 1.84 -4.36
N GLU A 71 19.82 2.76 -4.85
CA GLU A 71 19.89 4.19 -4.55
C GLU A 71 19.38 4.49 -3.14
N TRP A 72 18.29 3.84 -2.74
CA TRP A 72 17.68 3.98 -1.43
C TRP A 72 16.81 2.78 -1.06
N SER A 73 16.51 2.65 0.23
CA SER A 73 15.49 1.76 0.76
C SER A 73 14.56 2.52 1.70
N GLY A 74 13.27 2.19 1.66
CA GLY A 74 12.26 2.83 2.49
C GLY A 74 11.33 1.82 3.15
N HIS A 75 10.92 2.09 4.40
CA HIS A 75 9.98 1.29 5.16
C HIS A 75 8.72 2.11 5.45
N VAL A 76 7.58 1.67 4.92
CA VAL A 76 6.27 2.30 5.10
C VAL A 76 5.46 1.49 6.12
N PRO A 77 5.29 2.01 7.36
CA PRO A 77 4.49 1.35 8.37
C PRO A 77 3.02 1.32 7.96
N LYS A 78 2.46 0.12 7.85
CA LYS A 78 1.07 -0.13 7.48
C LYS A 78 0.56 -1.34 8.24
N ARG A 79 -0.71 -1.32 8.68
CA ARG A 79 -1.34 -2.49 9.30
C ARG A 79 -2.78 -2.61 8.87
N GLN A 80 -3.09 -3.69 8.15
CA GLN A 80 -4.44 -3.97 7.66
C GLN A 80 -4.82 -5.40 8.02
N PHE A 81 -6.06 -5.58 8.40
CA PHE A 81 -6.63 -6.88 8.77
C PHE A 81 -8.03 -7.03 8.18
N SER A 82 -8.32 -8.21 7.66
CA SER A 82 -9.67 -8.58 7.27
C SER A 82 -9.92 -10.07 7.49
N LYS A 83 -11.21 -10.46 7.45
CA LYS A 83 -11.64 -11.85 7.69
C LYS A 83 -12.64 -12.25 6.62
N ASN A 84 -12.43 -13.42 6.00
CA ASN A 84 -13.36 -14.07 5.05
C ASN A 84 -13.75 -13.20 3.82
N ASP A 85 -12.93 -12.22 3.44
CA ASP A 85 -13.23 -11.30 2.33
C ASP A 85 -12.15 -11.27 1.23
N GLY A 86 -11.15 -12.17 1.32
CA GLY A 86 -10.03 -12.23 0.39
C GLY A 86 -9.05 -11.05 0.50
N GLY A 87 -9.14 -10.24 1.57
CA GLY A 87 -8.31 -9.06 1.72
C GLY A 87 -8.55 -8.03 0.61
N ARG A 88 -9.75 -7.96 0.07
CA ARG A 88 -10.07 -7.19 -1.16
C ARG A 88 -9.77 -5.70 -1.06
N ALA A 89 -9.97 -5.11 0.13
CA ALA A 89 -9.73 -3.69 0.39
C ALA A 89 -8.35 -3.42 1.02
N SER A 90 -7.53 -4.46 1.16
CA SER A 90 -6.16 -4.39 1.68
C SER A 90 -5.12 -4.41 0.56
N GLY A 91 -3.84 -4.28 0.94
CA GLY A 91 -2.75 -4.09 -0.01
C GLY A 91 -2.64 -2.63 -0.44
N TYR A 92 -1.98 -2.38 -1.54
CA TYR A 92 -1.69 -1.05 -2.06
C TYR A 92 -1.73 -1.01 -3.59
N LEU A 93 -1.80 0.20 -4.15
CA LEU A 93 -1.55 0.52 -5.56
C LEU A 93 -0.25 1.33 -5.62
N PRO A 94 0.77 0.91 -6.37
CA PRO A 94 1.92 1.74 -6.65
C PRO A 94 1.68 2.61 -7.88
N VAL A 95 2.23 3.82 -7.86
CA VAL A 95 2.22 4.74 -8.99
C VAL A 95 3.62 5.34 -9.13
N VAL A 96 4.21 5.19 -10.30
CA VAL A 96 5.52 5.77 -10.63
C VAL A 96 5.32 7.18 -11.18
N ASP A 97 6.05 8.15 -10.65
CA ASP A 97 6.10 9.52 -11.16
C ASP A 97 7.55 10.01 -11.20
N GLY A 98 8.22 9.81 -12.32
CA GLY A 98 9.64 10.08 -12.47
C GLY A 98 10.48 9.20 -11.54
N LYS A 99 11.21 9.86 -10.64
CA LYS A 99 11.99 9.24 -9.58
C LYS A 99 11.23 9.12 -8.25
N GLN A 100 9.90 9.36 -8.25
CA GLN A 100 9.05 9.24 -7.08
C GLN A 100 8.18 7.99 -7.17
N LEU A 101 7.98 7.35 -6.03
CA LEU A 101 7.06 6.23 -5.88
C LEU A 101 5.92 6.62 -4.96
N HIS A 102 4.68 6.54 -5.44
CA HIS A 102 3.50 6.70 -4.61
C HIS A 102 2.90 5.35 -4.29
N LEU A 103 2.61 5.10 -3.02
CA LEU A 103 1.93 3.91 -2.53
C LEU A 103 0.57 4.33 -1.98
N ILE A 104 -0.51 3.92 -2.66
CA ILE A 104 -1.88 4.31 -2.32
C ILE A 104 -2.59 3.14 -1.66
N PHE A 105 -3.12 3.34 -0.45
CA PHE A 105 -3.80 2.28 0.30
C PHE A 105 -4.86 2.81 1.27
N ASN A 106 -5.69 1.90 1.77
CA ASN A 106 -6.62 2.19 2.85
C ASN A 106 -5.89 2.13 4.19
N ASP A 107 -5.99 3.18 5.01
CA ASP A 107 -5.36 3.22 6.32
C ASP A 107 -6.37 3.57 7.42
N HIS A 108 -6.01 3.29 8.65
CA HIS A 108 -6.82 3.70 9.79
C HIS A 108 -6.76 5.23 9.95
N ARG A 109 -7.95 5.88 10.01
CA ARG A 109 -8.06 7.35 10.04
C ARG A 109 -7.20 8.06 11.08
N ALA A 110 -6.90 7.41 12.21
CA ALA A 110 -6.08 8.01 13.27
C ALA A 110 -4.57 8.01 12.94
N ASN A 111 -4.13 7.28 11.90
CA ASN A 111 -2.72 7.23 11.50
C ASN A 111 -2.28 8.50 10.78
N THR A 112 -3.23 9.28 10.22
CA THR A 112 -2.94 10.56 9.56
C THR A 112 -2.19 11.56 10.45
N LYS A 113 -2.38 11.47 11.78
CA LYS A 113 -1.72 12.34 12.75
C LYS A 113 -0.42 11.75 13.31
N LYS A 114 -0.08 10.52 12.92
CA LYS A 114 0.99 9.74 13.56
C LYS A 114 1.80 8.95 12.51
N PHE A 115 1.95 9.49 11.31
CA PHE A 115 2.75 8.82 10.29
C PHE A 115 4.20 8.59 10.76
N GLY A 116 4.78 7.45 10.40
CA GLY A 116 6.13 7.07 10.80
C GLY A 116 6.23 6.41 12.18
N VAL A 117 5.12 6.23 12.92
CA VAL A 117 5.17 5.44 14.16
C VAL A 117 5.40 3.96 13.83
N ARG A 118 6.27 3.32 14.61
CA ARG A 118 6.65 1.91 14.43
C ARG A 118 5.47 0.92 14.43
N ARG A 119 4.36 1.26 15.11
CA ARG A 119 3.14 0.43 15.16
C ARG A 119 1.91 1.29 14.92
N PRO A 120 1.49 1.47 13.66
CA PRO A 120 0.27 2.20 13.36
C PRO A 120 -0.98 1.43 13.83
N ASN A 121 -2.09 2.15 13.98
CA ASN A 121 -3.39 1.53 14.25
C ASN A 121 -3.80 0.60 13.11
N ILE A 122 -4.42 -0.51 13.46
CA ILE A 122 -4.84 -1.51 12.46
C ILE A 122 -6.11 -1.04 11.75
N MET A 123 -6.10 -0.98 10.44
CA MET A 123 -7.30 -0.82 9.61
C MET A 123 -8.06 -2.17 9.60
N ARG A 124 -9.20 -2.23 10.30
CA ARG A 124 -10.09 -3.41 10.37
C ARG A 124 -11.38 -3.23 9.59
N ASN A 125 -11.78 -1.98 9.35
CA ASN A 125 -12.99 -1.65 8.60
C ASN A 125 -12.66 -0.65 7.50
N ALA A 126 -12.53 -1.17 6.29
CA ALA A 126 -12.18 -0.35 5.14
C ALA A 126 -13.28 0.66 4.74
N ASN A 127 -14.55 0.41 5.10
CA ASN A 127 -15.60 1.39 4.83
C ASN A 127 -15.42 2.70 5.59
N THR A 128 -14.72 2.68 6.74
CA THR A 128 -14.44 3.86 7.57
C THR A 128 -12.97 4.29 7.49
N SER A 129 -12.21 3.71 6.58
CA SER A 129 -10.79 4.02 6.39
C SER A 129 -10.58 5.35 5.67
N GLN A 130 -9.39 5.88 5.84
CA GLN A 130 -8.81 6.96 5.05
C GLN A 130 -8.04 6.35 3.88
N VAL A 131 -8.31 6.76 2.66
CA VAL A 131 -7.42 6.48 1.53
C VAL A 131 -6.26 7.47 1.59
N VAL A 132 -5.05 6.95 1.52
CA VAL A 132 -3.83 7.73 1.68
C VAL A 132 -2.86 7.44 0.53
N ALA A 133 -2.00 8.42 0.23
CA ALA A 133 -0.82 8.24 -0.59
C ALA A 133 0.42 8.44 0.28
N VAL A 134 1.35 7.49 0.26
CA VAL A 134 2.71 7.67 0.78
C VAL A 134 3.62 7.87 -0.42
N THR A 135 4.21 9.06 -0.53
CA THR A 135 5.17 9.38 -1.57
C THR A 135 6.58 9.18 -1.04
N ILE A 136 7.39 8.40 -1.73
CA ILE A 136 8.83 8.28 -1.48
C ILE A 136 9.54 9.04 -2.58
N THR A 137 10.29 10.08 -2.21
CA THR A 137 11.02 10.95 -3.16
C THR A 137 12.33 10.30 -3.61
N ALA A 138 13.01 10.91 -4.58
CA ALA A 138 14.33 10.48 -5.03
C ALA A 138 15.38 10.52 -3.89
N GLU A 139 15.19 11.39 -2.91
CA GLU A 139 16.05 11.54 -1.72
C GLU A 139 15.64 10.62 -0.56
N ALA A 140 14.74 9.66 -0.81
CA ALA A 140 14.17 8.75 0.18
C ALA A 140 13.34 9.43 1.28
N GLU A 141 12.89 10.67 1.05
CA GLU A 141 11.95 11.32 1.95
C GLU A 141 10.56 10.72 1.80
N MET A 142 9.84 10.58 2.90
CA MET A 142 8.48 10.03 2.90
C MET A 142 7.47 11.10 3.28
N LEU A 143 6.52 11.33 2.37
CA LEU A 143 5.40 12.24 2.56
C LEU A 143 4.11 11.44 2.67
N TYR A 144 3.36 11.63 3.73
CA TYR A 144 2.07 10.98 3.95
C TYR A 144 0.93 11.97 3.66
N THR A 145 0.15 11.69 2.63
CA THR A 145 -0.95 12.56 2.17
C THR A 145 -2.29 11.86 2.30
N PRO A 146 -3.20 12.33 3.17
CA PRO A 146 -4.58 11.88 3.18
C PRO A 146 -5.30 12.34 1.91
N LEU A 147 -5.90 11.41 1.17
CA LEU A 147 -6.65 11.73 -0.05
C LEU A 147 -8.13 11.97 0.27
N TYR A 148 -8.83 10.94 0.71
CA TYR A 148 -10.24 11.03 1.10
C TYR A 148 -10.64 9.91 2.06
N MET A 149 -11.79 10.06 2.71
CA MET A 149 -12.38 9.01 3.55
C MET A 149 -13.44 8.23 2.77
N ASN A 150 -13.33 6.89 2.74
CA ASN A 150 -14.30 6.02 2.10
C ASN A 150 -15.73 6.27 2.58
N ALA A 151 -15.94 6.50 3.88
CA ALA A 151 -17.26 6.81 4.46
C ALA A 151 -17.85 8.12 3.93
N LYS A 152 -17.04 9.17 3.77
CA LYS A 152 -17.50 10.49 3.27
C LYS A 152 -17.91 10.41 1.79
N GLU A 153 -17.07 9.76 0.99
CA GLU A 153 -17.35 9.56 -0.45
C GLU A 153 -18.36 8.44 -0.70
N LYS A 154 -18.78 7.70 0.36
CA LYS A 154 -19.70 6.56 0.28
C LYS A 154 -19.21 5.49 -0.69
N VAL A 155 -17.92 5.25 -0.74
CA VAL A 155 -17.25 4.24 -1.57
C VAL A 155 -16.43 3.28 -0.71
N LEU A 156 -16.06 2.15 -1.28
CA LEU A 156 -15.05 1.25 -0.76
C LEU A 156 -13.95 1.12 -1.81
N THR A 157 -12.83 1.76 -1.59
CA THR A 157 -11.69 1.72 -2.50
C THR A 157 -10.97 0.39 -2.41
N LEU A 158 -10.63 -0.19 -3.56
CA LEU A 158 -9.92 -1.46 -3.68
C LEU A 158 -8.55 -1.24 -4.36
N PRO A 159 -7.49 -0.97 -3.59
CA PRO A 159 -6.18 -0.63 -4.16
C PRO A 159 -5.65 -1.68 -5.14
N LYS A 160 -5.76 -2.97 -4.81
CA LYS A 160 -5.28 -4.07 -5.67
C LYS A 160 -6.06 -4.26 -6.98
N ARG A 161 -7.22 -3.64 -7.13
CA ARG A 161 -8.01 -3.61 -8.38
C ARG A 161 -7.89 -2.30 -9.14
N SER A 162 -7.19 -1.35 -8.55
CA SER A 162 -6.83 -0.08 -9.15
C SER A 162 -5.62 -0.26 -10.07
N ALA A 163 -5.41 0.66 -10.98
CA ALA A 163 -4.31 0.59 -11.95
C ALA A 163 -3.59 1.93 -12.05
N SER A 164 -2.28 1.90 -12.15
CA SER A 164 -1.46 3.04 -12.56
C SER A 164 -1.29 3.04 -14.08
N ASN A 165 -1.12 4.21 -14.66
CA ASN A 165 -0.81 4.34 -16.08
C ASN A 165 0.70 4.20 -16.28
N GLU A 166 1.13 3.14 -16.96
CA GLU A 166 2.56 2.92 -17.24
C GLU A 166 3.13 3.88 -18.30
N ARG A 167 2.26 4.47 -19.12
CA ARG A 167 2.67 5.40 -20.19
C ARG A 167 2.66 6.86 -19.75
N ILE A 168 1.75 7.22 -18.85
CA ILE A 168 1.62 8.58 -18.31
C ILE A 168 1.88 8.50 -16.82
N GLN A 169 3.02 9.04 -16.43
CA GLN A 169 3.49 8.97 -15.06
C GLN A 169 2.66 9.84 -14.11
N GLY A 170 2.55 9.39 -12.86
CA GLY A 170 1.76 10.09 -11.86
C GLY A 170 0.25 9.94 -12.04
N GLU A 171 -0.21 9.15 -13.04
CA GLU A 171 -1.63 8.89 -13.25
C GLU A 171 -2.05 7.54 -12.69
N ALA A 172 -3.20 7.50 -12.05
CA ALA A 172 -3.83 6.26 -11.59
C ALA A 172 -5.35 6.33 -11.67
N VAL A 173 -5.95 5.15 -11.86
CA VAL A 173 -7.40 4.96 -11.79
C VAL A 173 -7.70 4.15 -10.54
N LEU A 174 -8.41 4.73 -9.60
CA LEU A 174 -8.86 4.07 -8.39
C LEU A 174 -10.18 3.35 -8.64
N TYR A 175 -10.18 2.04 -8.40
CA TYR A 175 -11.35 1.20 -8.46
C TYR A 175 -12.06 1.18 -7.10
N SER A 176 -13.34 1.49 -7.08
CA SER A 176 -14.15 1.55 -5.87
C SER A 176 -15.54 0.95 -6.07
N PHE A 177 -16.15 0.49 -4.97
CA PHE A 177 -17.57 0.09 -4.93
C PHE A 177 -18.42 1.14 -4.25
N ARG A 178 -19.63 1.36 -4.79
CA ARG A 178 -20.69 2.12 -4.16
C ARG A 178 -22.01 1.40 -4.34
N LYS A 179 -22.63 0.89 -3.25
CA LYS A 179 -23.97 0.25 -3.30
C LYS A 179 -24.14 -0.72 -4.48
N ASN A 180 -23.28 -1.72 -4.60
CA ASN A 180 -23.26 -2.71 -5.68
C ASN A 180 -22.93 -2.15 -7.10
N LYS A 181 -22.50 -0.89 -7.20
CA LYS A 181 -22.02 -0.31 -8.45
C LYS A 181 -20.52 -0.08 -8.36
N VAL A 182 -19.84 -0.35 -9.46
CA VAL A 182 -18.41 -0.01 -9.63
C VAL A 182 -18.32 1.49 -9.90
N GLN A 183 -17.34 2.14 -9.29
CA GLN A 183 -17.01 3.54 -9.51
C GLN A 183 -15.51 3.67 -9.72
N PHE A 184 -15.14 4.47 -10.69
CA PHE A 184 -13.74 4.82 -10.96
C PHE A 184 -13.48 6.26 -10.55
N GLY A 185 -12.34 6.50 -9.90
CA GLY A 185 -11.80 7.83 -9.64
C GLY A 185 -10.42 7.94 -10.29
N SER A 186 -10.09 9.08 -10.86
CA SER A 186 -8.75 9.35 -11.38
C SER A 186 -7.94 10.14 -10.36
N LEU A 187 -6.66 9.77 -10.22
CA LEU A 187 -5.64 10.61 -9.63
C LEU A 187 -4.79 11.13 -10.78
N LEU A 188 -4.77 12.44 -10.94
CA LEU A 188 -3.97 13.11 -11.95
C LEU A 188 -2.89 13.92 -11.24
N ARG A 189 -1.69 13.93 -11.81
CA ARG A 189 -0.66 14.85 -11.41
C ARG A 189 -1.20 16.28 -11.59
N GLN A 190 -1.22 17.08 -10.53
CA GLN A 190 -1.37 18.53 -10.70
C GLN A 190 -0.04 19.03 -11.27
N HIS A 191 -0.03 19.40 -12.54
CA HIS A 191 1.07 20.17 -13.09
C HIS A 191 1.09 21.53 -12.39
N PRO A 192 2.26 21.99 -11.92
CA PRO A 192 2.41 23.33 -11.39
C PRO A 192 2.12 24.40 -12.44
#